data_32fc499fc4e8f5f0d04fe3d8709f778d
#
_entry.id   32fc499fc4e8f5f0d04fe3d8709f778d
#
_cell.length_a   1.000
_cell.length_b   1.000
_cell.length_c   1.000
_cell.angle_alpha   90.00
_cell.angle_beta   90.00
_cell.angle_gamma   90.00
#
_symmetry.space_group_name_H-M   'P 1'
#
loop_
_entity.id
_entity.type
_entity.pdbx_description
1 polymer ?
#
loop_
_entity_poly.entity_id
_entity_poly.type
_entity_poly.pdbx_seq_one_letter_code
_entity_poly.pdbx_strand_id
1 'polypeptide(L)'
;MNCLKFLGRIGIVFFLLLTACSSTVVEDSQTTKALPLSEPGPYDVGQQRFNFVDTARNNRNVQITFWYPAKRPFGSESGNVIRDAAPDFRDAPYPLILSSTKVADQFAPYLVSHGFTWASVDGIDSYMALYQGAIDQPLDILFALDQISTDPPEGLEGLIDAENAGTIGYSFDGFNSLAMSGARIDPEYYLSQCPTPDATTEAILGGLSAFSCSPANKWDEFTAHVGESITVSDNGLWQPLTDPRIRAVMPMAGEGWWLFGERGLAAVDRPILIIVATQDELYPENVLIFEHLGVADKSLISFIGQDHMMIYDEEMVARMAHFAVAFFSYHLQGREDLAQYFSEEFVSQYTDLAWGKYIEK
;
A
#
# COMPACT_ATOMS: atom_id res chain seq x y z
N MET A 1 -20.00 -85.17 1.06
CA MET A 1 -19.62 -86.38 0.22
C MET A 1 -18.35 -85.99 -0.54
N ASN A 2 -17.29 -86.63 -0.18
CA ASN A 2 -16.06 -86.98 -0.87
C ASN A 2 -15.26 -85.84 -1.45
N CYS A 3 -14.07 -85.67 -0.99
CA CYS A 3 -12.78 -86.39 -1.04
C CYS A 3 -11.81 -85.79 -2.03
N LEU A 4 -10.71 -85.29 -1.53
CA LEU A 4 -9.31 -85.77 -1.68
C LEU A 4 -8.70 -85.58 -3.07
N LYS A 5 -7.56 -85.00 -3.19
CA LYS A 5 -6.13 -85.33 -2.95
C LYS A 5 -5.28 -84.35 -3.76
N PHE A 6 -4.29 -83.71 -3.18
CA PHE A 6 -2.86 -84.00 -3.04
C PHE A 6 -1.95 -83.81 -4.26
N LEU A 7 -0.77 -83.26 -3.96
CA LEU A 7 0.51 -83.12 -4.68
C LEU A 7 0.65 -81.84 -5.53
N GLY A 8 1.55 -80.95 -5.29
CA GLY A 8 2.92 -81.05 -4.80
C GLY A 8 3.92 -80.72 -5.93
N ARG A 9 4.63 -79.58 -5.83
CA ARG A 9 5.99 -79.35 -6.34
C ARG A 9 6.28 -77.86 -6.38
N ILE A 10 7.16 -77.38 -5.51
CA ILE A 10 8.53 -76.88 -5.72
C ILE A 10 8.68 -75.95 -6.92
N GLY A 11 9.06 -74.74 -6.66
CA GLY A 11 9.74 -73.99 -7.71
C GLY A 11 9.86 -72.50 -7.44
N ILE A 12 10.97 -72.09 -6.91
CA ILE A 12 11.73 -70.87 -7.21
C ILE A 12 11.11 -69.55 -6.77
N VAL A 13 11.58 -69.06 -5.61
CA VAL A 13 11.49 -67.69 -5.14
C VAL A 13 12.44 -66.87 -6.00
N PHE A 14 11.88 -66.02 -6.87
CA PHE A 14 12.61 -64.91 -7.52
C PHE A 14 12.45 -63.69 -6.61
N PHE A 15 13.47 -63.34 -5.87
CA PHE A 15 13.59 -62.09 -5.14
C PHE A 15 13.92 -61.01 -6.21
N LEU A 16 12.91 -60.27 -6.64
CA LEU A 16 13.10 -59.01 -7.33
C LEU A 16 13.38 -57.93 -6.28
N LEU A 17 14.65 -57.59 -6.13
CA LEU A 17 15.10 -56.39 -5.44
C LEU A 17 14.62 -55.16 -6.24
N LEU A 18 13.49 -54.63 -5.88
CA LEU A 18 13.08 -53.27 -6.27
C LEU A 18 13.92 -52.29 -5.45
N THR A 19 15.03 -51.82 -6.01
CA THR A 19 15.68 -50.61 -5.55
C THR A 19 14.76 -49.44 -5.86
N ALA A 20 13.98 -49.06 -4.85
CA ALA A 20 13.29 -47.77 -4.85
C ALA A 20 14.36 -46.70 -4.75
N CYS A 21 14.71 -46.03 -5.89
CA CYS A 21 15.31 -44.73 -5.85
C CYS A 21 14.27 -43.76 -5.26
N SER A 22 14.32 -43.53 -3.94
CA SER A 22 13.75 -42.33 -3.34
C SER A 22 14.57 -41.16 -3.81
N SER A 23 14.14 -40.52 -4.90
CA SER A 23 14.50 -39.13 -5.14
C SER A 23 13.82 -38.31 -4.03
N THR A 24 14.56 -38.00 -2.98
CA THR A 24 14.23 -36.89 -2.10
C THR A 24 14.31 -35.65 -2.97
N VAL A 25 13.15 -35.17 -3.43
CA VAL A 25 12.99 -33.77 -3.81
C VAL A 25 13.22 -33.04 -2.50
N VAL A 26 14.42 -32.51 -2.31
CA VAL A 26 14.67 -31.46 -1.36
C VAL A 26 13.93 -30.27 -1.98
N GLU A 27 12.68 -30.03 -1.54
CA GLU A 27 12.14 -28.69 -1.61
C GLU A 27 13.08 -27.82 -0.77
N ASP A 28 13.98 -27.15 -1.48
CA ASP A 28 14.72 -26.05 -0.92
C ASP A 28 13.69 -24.93 -0.68
N SER A 29 12.96 -25.01 0.42
CA SER A 29 12.22 -23.89 0.94
C SER A 29 13.29 -22.88 1.38
N GLN A 30 13.68 -22.01 0.43
CA GLN A 30 14.44 -20.82 0.76
C GLN A 30 13.53 -20.02 1.69
N THR A 31 13.72 -20.20 2.98
CA THR A 31 13.10 -19.30 3.97
C THR A 31 13.62 -17.91 3.65
N THR A 32 12.73 -17.06 3.17
CA THR A 32 13.02 -15.65 2.95
C THR A 32 13.55 -15.09 4.26
N LYS A 33 14.71 -14.46 4.22
CA LYS A 33 15.33 -13.94 5.43
C LYS A 33 14.48 -12.79 5.99
N ALA A 34 14.06 -12.88 7.25
CA ALA A 34 13.32 -11.81 7.92
C ALA A 34 14.08 -10.49 7.84
N LEU A 35 13.36 -9.39 7.58
CA LEU A 35 13.93 -8.05 7.53
C LEU A 35 13.98 -7.44 8.95
N PRO A 36 14.95 -6.57 9.27
CA PRO A 36 15.19 -6.09 10.64
C PRO A 36 14.02 -5.40 11.33
N LEU A 37 13.13 -4.73 10.58
CA LEU A 37 11.96 -4.00 11.11
C LEU A 37 10.63 -4.70 10.79
N SER A 38 10.64 -5.99 10.49
CA SER A 38 9.43 -6.80 10.25
C SER A 38 8.71 -7.20 11.53
N GLU A 39 9.35 -7.03 12.68
CA GLU A 39 8.75 -7.35 13.97
C GLU A 39 8.06 -6.12 14.57
N PRO A 40 7.04 -6.31 15.43
CA PRO A 40 6.40 -5.21 16.14
C PRO A 40 7.40 -4.40 16.99
N GLY A 41 7.17 -3.09 17.04
CA GLY A 41 7.93 -2.15 17.86
C GLY A 41 7.54 -2.16 19.36
N PRO A 42 8.05 -1.18 20.13
CA PRO A 42 7.93 -1.19 21.60
C PRO A 42 6.56 -0.72 22.14
N TYR A 43 5.65 -0.24 21.28
CA TYR A 43 4.33 0.25 21.70
C TYR A 43 3.26 -0.80 21.49
N ASP A 44 2.33 -0.88 22.44
CA ASP A 44 1.03 -1.55 22.20
C ASP A 44 0.15 -0.67 21.31
N VAL A 45 -0.80 -1.29 20.61
CA VAL A 45 -1.63 -0.62 19.61
C VAL A 45 -3.07 -0.51 20.10
N GLY A 46 -3.57 0.71 20.22
CA GLY A 46 -4.96 1.03 20.45
C GLY A 46 -5.69 1.31 19.15
N GLN A 47 -7.01 1.09 19.14
CA GLN A 47 -7.87 1.39 18.00
C GLN A 47 -9.17 2.03 18.46
N GLN A 48 -9.59 3.12 17.80
CA GLN A 48 -10.90 3.76 17.97
C GLN A 48 -11.49 4.16 16.63
N ARG A 49 -12.81 4.32 16.58
CA ARG A 49 -13.52 4.71 15.37
C ARG A 49 -14.45 5.89 15.63
N PHE A 50 -14.39 6.86 14.74
CA PHE A 50 -15.18 8.09 14.81
C PHE A 50 -15.91 8.35 13.50
N ASN A 51 -17.03 9.08 13.58
CA ASN A 51 -17.79 9.51 12.41
C ASN A 51 -17.80 11.04 12.39
N PHE A 52 -17.41 11.59 11.24
CA PHE A 52 -17.39 13.02 11.00
C PHE A 52 -18.30 13.37 9.83
N VAL A 53 -18.64 14.64 9.71
CA VAL A 53 -19.47 15.17 8.61
C VAL A 53 -18.73 16.30 7.91
N ASP A 54 -18.38 16.09 6.66
CA ASP A 54 -17.82 17.13 5.82
C ASP A 54 -18.96 18.02 5.28
N THR A 55 -19.18 19.13 5.95
CA THR A 55 -20.23 20.07 5.60
C THR A 55 -19.95 20.85 4.32
N ALA A 56 -18.67 20.97 3.92
CA ALA A 56 -18.26 21.63 2.69
C ALA A 56 -18.56 20.76 1.45
N ARG A 57 -18.57 19.43 1.62
CA ARG A 57 -18.91 18.48 0.57
C ARG A 57 -20.30 17.85 0.79
N ASN A 58 -21.32 18.68 0.80
CA ASN A 58 -22.74 18.28 0.84
C ASN A 58 -23.12 17.36 2.03
N ASN A 59 -22.56 17.66 3.20
CA ASN A 59 -22.72 16.85 4.44
C ASN A 59 -22.30 15.39 4.24
N ARG A 60 -21.20 15.17 3.57
CA ARG A 60 -20.65 13.83 3.36
C ARG A 60 -20.21 13.22 4.69
N ASN A 61 -20.72 12.03 4.97
CA ASN A 61 -20.27 11.27 6.14
C ASN A 61 -18.90 10.65 5.86
N VAL A 62 -17.94 10.89 6.76
CA VAL A 62 -16.59 10.33 6.71
C VAL A 62 -16.34 9.59 8.01
N GLN A 63 -16.25 8.28 7.93
CA GLN A 63 -15.88 7.42 9.06
C GLN A 63 -14.37 7.25 9.04
N ILE A 64 -13.72 7.43 10.19
CA ILE A 64 -12.27 7.32 10.35
C ILE A 64 -11.97 6.34 11.48
N THR A 65 -11.16 5.34 11.18
CA THR A 65 -10.58 4.46 12.19
C THR A 65 -9.16 4.94 12.51
N PHE A 66 -8.90 5.12 13.80
CA PHE A 66 -7.60 5.51 14.33
C PHE A 66 -6.90 4.33 14.97
N TRP A 67 -5.59 4.18 14.71
CA TRP A 67 -4.68 3.34 15.48
C TRP A 67 -3.63 4.26 16.12
N TYR A 68 -3.28 3.96 17.35
CA TYR A 68 -2.38 4.83 18.15
C TYR A 68 -1.60 4.03 19.17
N PRO A 69 -0.40 4.51 19.58
CA PRO A 69 0.32 3.96 20.71
C PRO A 69 -0.56 3.97 21.96
N ALA A 70 -0.69 2.82 22.61
CA ALA A 70 -1.62 2.63 23.72
C ALA A 70 -0.95 2.05 24.97
N LYS A 71 -1.57 2.26 26.11
CA LYS A 71 -1.20 1.62 27.36
C LYS A 71 -1.84 0.24 27.43
N ARG A 72 -1.01 -0.77 27.69
CA ARG A 72 -1.50 -2.13 27.88
C ARG A 72 -2.37 -2.24 29.12
N PRO A 73 -3.60 -2.75 29.03
CA PRO A 73 -4.38 -3.09 30.21
C PRO A 73 -3.70 -4.23 30.99
N PHE A 74 -3.81 -4.18 32.31
CA PHE A 74 -3.23 -5.21 33.18
C PHE A 74 -3.80 -6.59 32.84
N GLY A 75 -2.92 -7.56 32.54
CA GLY A 75 -3.30 -8.96 32.25
C GLY A 75 -3.65 -9.24 30.78
N SER A 76 -3.50 -8.27 29.86
CA SER A 76 -3.63 -8.53 28.41
C SER A 76 -2.33 -9.06 27.80
N GLU A 77 -2.46 -9.88 26.76
CA GLU A 77 -1.32 -10.38 25.98
C GLU A 77 -0.75 -9.27 25.06
N SER A 78 0.56 -9.37 24.74
CA SER A 78 1.20 -8.46 23.81
C SER A 78 0.86 -8.80 22.36
N GLY A 79 0.86 -7.78 21.47
CA GLY A 79 0.75 -7.96 20.02
C GLY A 79 -0.67 -7.88 19.45
N ASN A 80 -1.71 -7.78 20.29
CA ASN A 80 -3.08 -7.57 19.81
C ASN A 80 -3.43 -6.08 19.74
N VAL A 81 -4.20 -5.70 18.72
CA VAL A 81 -4.86 -4.39 18.66
C VAL A 81 -5.95 -4.33 19.73
N ILE A 82 -5.87 -3.33 20.60
CA ILE A 82 -6.77 -3.19 21.76
C ILE A 82 -7.78 -2.08 21.46
N ARG A 83 -9.05 -2.47 21.32
CA ARG A 83 -10.13 -1.47 21.10
C ARG A 83 -10.30 -0.58 22.32
N ASP A 84 -10.48 0.71 22.07
CA ASP A 84 -10.72 1.76 23.07
C ASP A 84 -9.67 1.78 24.20
N ALA A 85 -8.44 1.37 23.90
CA ALA A 85 -7.34 1.39 24.86
C ALA A 85 -6.97 2.84 25.22
N ALA A 86 -6.51 3.04 26.46
CA ALA A 86 -6.01 4.35 26.89
C ALA A 86 -4.75 4.71 26.09
N PRO A 87 -4.67 5.91 25.48
CA PRO A 87 -3.49 6.36 24.74
C PRO A 87 -2.21 6.42 25.59
N ASP A 88 -1.09 6.14 24.97
CA ASP A 88 0.24 6.30 25.58
C ASP A 88 0.89 7.60 25.09
N PHE A 89 0.98 8.58 25.97
CA PHE A 89 1.52 9.92 25.68
C PHE A 89 3.04 10.06 25.96
N ARG A 90 3.76 8.96 26.29
CA ARG A 90 5.14 9.09 26.77
C ARG A 90 6.08 9.79 25.78
N ASP A 91 5.87 9.62 24.48
CA ASP A 91 6.70 10.21 23.41
C ASP A 91 5.84 11.01 22.41
N ALA A 92 4.60 11.36 22.78
CA ALA A 92 3.71 12.16 21.95
C ALA A 92 4.23 13.61 21.76
N PRO A 93 3.86 14.30 20.66
CA PRO A 93 2.97 13.84 19.61
C PRO A 93 3.65 12.90 18.61
N TYR A 94 2.90 11.92 18.11
CA TYR A 94 3.38 10.95 17.14
C TYR A 94 3.03 11.35 15.69
N PRO A 95 3.94 11.23 14.72
CA PRO A 95 3.63 11.50 13.31
C PRO A 95 2.44 10.69 12.82
N LEU A 96 1.68 11.28 11.89
CA LEU A 96 0.44 10.72 11.37
C LEU A 96 0.67 9.97 10.05
N ILE A 97 0.15 8.76 9.95
CA ILE A 97 0.01 8.04 8.69
C ILE A 97 -1.46 8.05 8.27
N LEU A 98 -1.70 8.42 7.03
CA LEU A 98 -3.03 8.49 6.41
C LEU A 98 -3.19 7.39 5.35
N SER A 99 -4.36 6.78 5.30
CA SER A 99 -4.70 5.78 4.29
C SER A 99 -6.20 5.70 4.06
N SER A 100 -6.59 4.89 3.10
CA SER A 100 -7.90 4.30 3.02
C SER A 100 -7.88 2.84 3.52
N THR A 101 -9.02 2.17 3.51
CA THR A 101 -9.29 0.97 4.32
C THR A 101 -8.41 -0.25 4.04
N LYS A 102 -7.97 -0.45 2.79
CA LYS A 102 -7.41 -1.76 2.36
C LYS A 102 -6.17 -2.22 3.11
N VAL A 103 -5.30 -1.29 3.49
CA VAL A 103 -4.01 -1.64 4.10
C VAL A 103 -3.95 -1.39 5.61
N ALA A 104 -4.96 -0.73 6.18
CA ALA A 104 -4.88 -0.27 7.56
C ALA A 104 -4.71 -1.43 8.56
N ASP A 105 -5.52 -2.47 8.45
CA ASP A 105 -5.46 -3.61 9.39
C ASP A 105 -4.14 -4.40 9.28
N GLN A 106 -3.50 -4.41 8.10
CA GLN A 106 -2.21 -5.08 7.90
C GLN A 106 -1.03 -4.24 8.39
N PHE A 107 -1.00 -2.94 8.08
CA PHE A 107 0.18 -2.11 8.28
C PHE A 107 0.14 -1.22 9.52
N ALA A 108 -1.05 -0.76 9.96
CA ALA A 108 -1.16 0.10 11.13
C ALA A 108 -0.55 -0.51 12.39
N PRO A 109 -0.74 -1.81 12.70
CA PRO A 109 -0.11 -2.41 13.87
C PRO A 109 1.43 -2.30 13.87
N TYR A 110 2.06 -2.44 12.69
CA TYR A 110 3.52 -2.30 12.58
C TYR A 110 3.96 -0.85 12.82
N LEU A 111 3.43 0.10 12.06
CA LEU A 111 3.86 1.49 12.16
C LEU A 111 3.51 2.09 13.52
N VAL A 112 2.32 1.84 14.04
CA VAL A 112 1.91 2.34 15.35
C VAL A 112 2.77 1.76 16.46
N SER A 113 3.14 0.50 16.39
CA SER A 113 4.05 -0.09 17.38
C SER A 113 5.46 0.54 17.32
N HIS A 114 5.82 1.21 16.23
CA HIS A 114 7.07 1.96 16.06
C HIS A 114 6.92 3.48 16.32
N GLY A 115 5.81 3.90 16.94
CA GLY A 115 5.64 5.28 17.38
C GLY A 115 5.05 6.21 16.32
N PHE A 116 4.11 5.71 15.53
CA PHE A 116 3.23 6.51 14.67
C PHE A 116 1.80 6.51 15.20
N THR A 117 1.00 7.45 14.75
CA THR A 117 -0.45 7.33 14.72
C THR A 117 -0.90 7.04 13.31
N TRP A 118 -2.06 6.41 13.17
CA TRP A 118 -2.61 6.08 11.86
C TRP A 118 -4.10 6.45 11.81
N ALA A 119 -4.52 7.11 10.74
CA ALA A 119 -5.92 7.39 10.46
C ALA A 119 -6.29 6.82 9.09
N SER A 120 -7.24 5.90 9.07
CA SER A 120 -7.80 5.33 7.85
C SER A 120 -9.21 5.81 7.64
N VAL A 121 -9.50 6.31 6.44
CA VAL A 121 -10.86 6.63 6.05
C VAL A 121 -11.57 5.36 5.61
N ASP A 122 -12.67 5.02 6.30
CA ASP A 122 -13.41 3.80 6.07
C ASP A 122 -14.47 3.95 4.95
N GLY A 123 -14.84 2.82 4.33
CA GLY A 123 -15.98 2.75 3.42
C GLY A 123 -15.75 3.33 2.03
N ILE A 124 -14.53 3.62 1.68
CA ILE A 124 -14.16 4.20 0.39
C ILE A 124 -14.20 3.16 -0.76
N ASP A 125 -14.42 1.92 -0.45
CA ASP A 125 -14.25 0.80 -1.38
C ASP A 125 -15.41 0.70 -2.39
N SER A 126 -15.34 1.45 -3.49
CA SER A 126 -16.26 1.27 -4.60
C SER A 126 -15.58 1.50 -5.94
N TYR A 127 -14.97 0.45 -6.48
CA TYR A 127 -14.52 0.43 -7.88
C TYR A 127 -15.65 0.71 -8.89
N MET A 128 -16.91 0.53 -8.48
CA MET A 128 -18.09 0.77 -9.33
C MET A 128 -18.34 2.25 -9.61
N ALA A 129 -17.80 3.16 -8.79
CA ALA A 129 -17.91 4.61 -8.94
C ALA A 129 -16.53 5.26 -9.13
N LEU A 130 -15.62 4.60 -9.83
CA LEU A 130 -14.22 5.03 -9.98
C LEU A 130 -14.09 6.47 -10.49
N TYR A 131 -14.96 6.89 -11.42
CA TYR A 131 -14.95 8.26 -11.93
C TYR A 131 -15.19 9.34 -10.86
N GLN A 132 -15.83 8.99 -9.73
CA GLN A 132 -15.93 9.86 -8.56
C GLN A 132 -14.88 9.49 -7.51
N GLY A 133 -14.63 8.20 -7.30
CA GLY A 133 -13.68 7.68 -6.33
C GLY A 133 -12.27 8.24 -6.50
N ALA A 134 -11.81 8.44 -7.73
CA ALA A 134 -10.50 9.04 -8.02
C ALA A 134 -10.33 10.46 -7.44
N ILE A 135 -11.42 11.13 -7.11
CA ILE A 135 -11.42 12.47 -6.49
C ILE A 135 -11.90 12.40 -5.04
N ASP A 136 -13.01 11.71 -4.79
CA ASP A 136 -13.63 11.69 -3.48
C ASP A 136 -12.73 11.06 -2.41
N GLN A 137 -12.00 10.00 -2.77
CA GLN A 137 -11.14 9.30 -1.82
C GLN A 137 -9.94 10.15 -1.36
N PRO A 138 -9.13 10.75 -2.25
CA PRO A 138 -8.12 11.73 -1.85
C PRO A 138 -8.69 12.87 -1.02
N LEU A 139 -9.85 13.43 -1.39
CA LEU A 139 -10.50 14.51 -0.63
C LEU A 139 -11.01 14.06 0.74
N ASP A 140 -11.46 12.82 0.90
CA ASP A 140 -11.83 12.27 2.21
C ASP A 140 -10.62 12.12 3.13
N ILE A 141 -9.47 11.74 2.59
CA ILE A 141 -8.21 11.65 3.35
C ILE A 141 -7.71 13.05 3.75
N LEU A 142 -7.80 14.03 2.85
CA LEU A 142 -7.47 15.43 3.16
C LEU A 142 -8.43 16.02 4.21
N PHE A 143 -9.73 15.71 4.11
CA PHE A 143 -10.70 16.06 5.15
C PHE A 143 -10.32 15.45 6.50
N ALA A 144 -9.91 14.17 6.54
CA ALA A 144 -9.46 13.53 7.77
C ALA A 144 -8.25 14.26 8.37
N LEU A 145 -7.28 14.67 7.57
CA LEU A 145 -6.12 15.44 8.02
C LEU A 145 -6.54 16.79 8.62
N ASP A 146 -7.43 17.52 7.95
CA ASP A 146 -7.95 18.81 8.44
C ASP A 146 -8.74 18.65 9.74
N GLN A 147 -9.60 17.63 9.80
CA GLN A 147 -10.39 17.33 11.00
C GLN A 147 -9.50 17.02 12.20
N ILE A 148 -8.48 16.18 12.02
CA ILE A 148 -7.53 15.82 13.08
C ILE A 148 -6.73 17.04 13.56
N SER A 149 -6.33 17.92 12.65
CA SER A 149 -5.55 19.11 12.98
C SER A 149 -6.39 20.16 13.72
N THR A 150 -7.65 20.34 13.34
CA THR A 150 -8.51 21.43 13.89
C THR A 150 -9.34 21.00 15.09
N ASP A 151 -9.81 19.78 15.11
CA ASP A 151 -10.69 19.23 16.15
C ASP A 151 -10.39 17.73 16.31
N PRO A 152 -9.26 17.40 16.98
CA PRO A 152 -8.83 16.01 17.15
C PRO A 152 -9.87 15.20 17.91
N PRO A 153 -9.96 13.87 17.66
CA PRO A 153 -10.91 13.00 18.33
C PRO A 153 -10.77 13.04 19.85
N GLU A 154 -11.91 12.97 20.55
CA GLU A 154 -11.95 12.96 22.02
C GLU A 154 -11.02 11.89 22.60
N GLY A 155 -10.12 12.33 23.50
CA GLY A 155 -9.12 11.49 24.15
C GLY A 155 -7.83 11.27 23.37
N LEU A 156 -7.72 11.81 22.14
CA LEU A 156 -6.51 11.78 21.33
C LEU A 156 -5.85 13.18 21.18
N GLU A 157 -6.37 14.17 21.89
CA GLU A 157 -5.83 15.53 21.85
C GLU A 157 -4.36 15.57 22.33
N GLY A 158 -3.48 16.13 21.49
CA GLY A 158 -2.04 16.21 21.77
C GLY A 158 -1.28 14.89 21.57
N LEU A 159 -1.95 13.83 21.12
CA LEU A 159 -1.31 12.56 20.77
C LEU A 159 -0.78 12.53 19.33
N ILE A 160 -1.49 13.20 18.42
CA ILE A 160 -1.27 13.14 16.97
C ILE A 160 -0.54 14.40 16.49
N ASP A 161 0.56 14.22 15.76
CA ASP A 161 1.25 15.28 15.02
C ASP A 161 0.69 15.37 13.60
N ALA A 162 -0.43 16.08 13.44
CA ALA A 162 -1.06 16.27 12.13
C ALA A 162 -0.27 17.20 11.19
N GLU A 163 0.72 17.96 11.71
CA GLU A 163 1.61 18.81 10.90
C GLU A 163 2.76 18.03 10.26
N ASN A 164 2.86 16.73 10.57
CA ASN A 164 3.91 15.84 10.11
C ASN A 164 3.32 14.49 9.70
N ALA A 165 2.71 14.46 8.49
CA ALA A 165 1.96 13.33 8.00
C ALA A 165 2.65 12.63 6.84
N GLY A 166 2.36 11.33 6.68
CA GLY A 166 2.66 10.53 5.50
C GLY A 166 1.42 9.82 4.99
N THR A 167 1.47 9.34 3.75
CA THR A 167 0.39 8.52 3.18
C THR A 167 0.90 7.19 2.65
N ILE A 168 0.08 6.15 2.80
CA ILE A 168 0.37 4.80 2.34
C ILE A 168 -0.89 4.17 1.76
N GLY A 169 -0.74 3.36 0.72
CA GLY A 169 -1.87 2.64 0.13
C GLY A 169 -1.43 1.55 -0.82
N TYR A 170 -2.32 0.58 -1.07
CA TYR A 170 -2.09 -0.56 -1.95
C TYR A 170 -3.13 -0.60 -3.07
N SER A 171 -2.72 -0.92 -4.30
CA SER A 171 -3.62 -0.99 -5.45
C SER A 171 -4.29 0.37 -5.70
N PHE A 172 -5.62 0.45 -5.77
CA PHE A 172 -6.32 1.73 -5.90
C PHE A 172 -6.07 2.69 -4.71
N ASP A 173 -5.82 2.17 -3.51
CA ASP A 173 -5.38 3.02 -2.38
C ASP A 173 -3.95 3.54 -2.61
N GLY A 174 -3.13 2.83 -3.40
CA GLY A 174 -1.85 3.32 -3.91
C GLY A 174 -2.02 4.53 -4.83
N PHE A 175 -3.09 4.58 -5.64
CA PHE A 175 -3.46 5.79 -6.37
C PHE A 175 -3.72 6.97 -5.42
N ASN A 176 -4.46 6.76 -4.33
CA ASN A 176 -4.72 7.82 -3.35
C ASN A 176 -3.41 8.39 -2.78
N SER A 177 -2.45 7.51 -2.40
CA SER A 177 -1.14 7.94 -1.94
C SER A 177 -0.36 8.70 -3.01
N LEU A 178 -0.40 8.22 -4.25
CA LEU A 178 0.26 8.88 -5.38
C LEU A 178 -0.36 10.26 -5.66
N ALA A 179 -1.68 10.41 -5.61
CA ALA A 179 -2.37 11.69 -5.75
C ALA A 179 -1.89 12.71 -4.70
N MET A 180 -1.60 12.25 -3.47
CA MET A 180 -1.12 13.10 -2.38
C MET A 180 0.37 13.43 -2.47
N SER A 181 1.11 12.83 -3.39
CA SER A 181 2.53 13.14 -3.62
C SER A 181 2.78 14.49 -4.29
N GLY A 182 1.73 15.19 -4.70
CA GLY A 182 1.81 16.37 -5.55
C GLY A 182 1.58 16.06 -7.03
N ALA A 183 1.32 14.81 -7.40
CA ALA A 183 0.91 14.43 -8.74
C ALA A 183 -0.35 15.20 -9.16
N ARG A 184 -0.39 15.60 -10.43
CA ARG A 184 -1.47 16.45 -10.97
C ARG A 184 -2.18 15.73 -12.10
N ILE A 185 -3.50 15.78 -12.12
CA ILE A 185 -4.29 15.24 -13.22
C ILE A 185 -3.97 16.01 -14.49
N ASP A 186 -3.64 15.27 -15.57
CA ASP A 186 -3.42 15.78 -16.91
C ASP A 186 -4.62 15.41 -17.82
N PRO A 187 -5.62 16.29 -17.94
CA PRO A 187 -6.82 15.97 -18.71
C PRO A 187 -6.54 15.81 -20.22
N GLU A 188 -5.53 16.49 -20.78
CA GLU A 188 -5.15 16.33 -22.18
C GLU A 188 -4.58 14.93 -22.43
N TYR A 189 -3.64 14.51 -21.58
CA TYR A 189 -3.08 13.17 -21.64
C TYR A 189 -4.19 12.10 -21.45
N TYR A 190 -4.99 12.24 -20.40
CA TYR A 190 -6.05 11.30 -20.07
C TYR A 190 -7.03 11.10 -21.24
N LEU A 191 -7.53 12.19 -21.79
CA LEU A 191 -8.49 12.12 -22.92
C LEU A 191 -7.85 11.64 -24.23
N SER A 192 -6.52 11.74 -24.37
CA SER A 192 -5.82 11.18 -25.52
C SER A 192 -5.71 9.65 -25.47
N GLN A 193 -5.72 9.05 -24.26
CA GLN A 193 -5.62 7.61 -24.04
C GLN A 193 -6.99 6.95 -23.95
N CYS A 194 -7.97 7.62 -23.35
CA CYS A 194 -9.32 7.14 -23.10
C CYS A 194 -10.34 7.78 -24.05
N PRO A 195 -11.47 7.12 -24.33
CA PRO A 195 -11.97 5.91 -23.71
C PRO A 195 -11.50 4.59 -24.33
N THR A 196 -10.71 4.63 -25.39
CA THR A 196 -10.29 3.43 -26.14
C THR A 196 -8.77 3.44 -26.28
N PRO A 197 -8.04 2.95 -25.27
CA PRO A 197 -6.59 2.89 -25.30
C PRO A 197 -6.11 1.94 -26.40
N ASP A 198 -4.91 2.19 -26.93
CA ASP A 198 -4.24 1.27 -27.83
C ASP A 198 -3.70 0.03 -27.09
N ALA A 199 -3.19 -0.95 -27.82
CA ALA A 199 -2.71 -2.20 -27.21
C ALA A 199 -1.53 -2.00 -26.26
N THR A 200 -0.71 -0.95 -26.45
CA THR A 200 0.43 -0.65 -25.59
C THR A 200 -0.06 -0.07 -24.27
N THR A 201 -0.97 0.90 -24.33
CA THR A 201 -1.61 1.49 -23.16
C THR A 201 -2.41 0.44 -22.38
N GLU A 202 -3.16 -0.43 -23.07
CA GLU A 202 -3.89 -1.53 -22.43
C GLU A 202 -2.97 -2.46 -21.66
N ALA A 203 -1.80 -2.79 -22.22
CA ALA A 203 -0.80 -3.62 -21.54
C ALA A 203 -0.19 -2.91 -20.31
N ILE A 204 0.01 -1.60 -20.38
CA ILE A 204 0.49 -0.79 -19.25
C ILE A 204 -0.55 -0.75 -18.12
N LEU A 205 -1.83 -0.64 -18.47
CA LEU A 205 -2.95 -0.63 -17.52
C LEU A 205 -3.31 -2.03 -16.99
N GLY A 206 -2.52 -3.05 -17.30
CA GLY A 206 -2.75 -4.41 -16.78
C GLY A 206 -4.12 -5.01 -17.16
N GLY A 207 -4.74 -4.56 -18.26
CA GLY A 207 -6.10 -4.97 -18.64
C GLY A 207 -7.22 -4.24 -17.88
N LEU A 208 -6.92 -3.21 -17.11
CA LEU A 208 -7.87 -2.47 -16.28
C LEU A 208 -8.47 -1.23 -16.97
N SER A 209 -8.28 -1.06 -18.27
CA SER A 209 -8.70 0.13 -19.00
C SER A 209 -10.20 0.45 -18.88
N ALA A 210 -11.05 -0.58 -18.75
CA ALA A 210 -12.49 -0.39 -18.55
C ALA A 210 -12.80 0.40 -17.26
N PHE A 211 -11.98 0.25 -16.23
CA PHE A 211 -12.05 1.01 -14.98
C PHE A 211 -11.34 2.36 -15.14
N SER A 212 -10.09 2.36 -15.53
CA SER A 212 -9.24 3.53 -15.63
C SER A 212 -9.80 4.59 -16.59
N CYS A 213 -10.44 4.16 -17.69
CA CYS A 213 -11.08 5.05 -18.65
C CYS A 213 -12.56 5.36 -18.35
N SER A 214 -13.13 4.88 -17.26
CA SER A 214 -14.54 5.15 -16.93
C SER A 214 -14.89 6.65 -16.80
N PRO A 215 -14.03 7.54 -16.25
CA PRO A 215 -14.28 8.98 -16.24
C PRO A 215 -14.42 9.61 -17.63
N ALA A 216 -13.69 9.13 -18.65
CA ALA A 216 -13.76 9.66 -20.00
C ALA A 216 -15.15 9.49 -20.63
N ASN A 217 -15.85 8.42 -20.29
CA ASN A 217 -17.22 8.18 -20.78
C ASN A 217 -18.25 9.14 -20.17
N LYS A 218 -17.89 9.87 -19.12
CA LYS A 218 -18.73 10.80 -18.37
C LYS A 218 -17.95 12.07 -18.02
N TRP A 219 -17.13 12.56 -18.94
CA TRP A 219 -16.16 13.60 -18.68
C TRP A 219 -16.77 14.88 -18.13
N ASP A 220 -17.91 15.33 -18.69
CA ASP A 220 -18.60 16.54 -18.22
C ASP A 220 -19.16 16.33 -16.79
N GLU A 221 -19.69 15.14 -16.47
CA GLU A 221 -20.15 14.81 -15.13
C GLU A 221 -18.97 14.74 -14.15
N PHE A 222 -17.86 14.15 -14.58
CA PHE A 222 -16.64 14.03 -13.78
C PHE A 222 -16.05 15.40 -13.46
N THR A 223 -15.86 16.26 -14.47
CA THR A 223 -15.33 17.62 -14.27
C THR A 223 -16.25 18.50 -13.41
N ALA A 224 -17.57 18.37 -13.59
CA ALA A 224 -18.53 19.08 -12.75
C ALA A 224 -18.50 18.60 -11.29
N HIS A 225 -18.29 17.28 -11.07
CA HIS A 225 -18.13 16.70 -9.74
C HIS A 225 -16.85 17.17 -9.05
N VAL A 226 -15.73 17.21 -9.79
CA VAL A 226 -14.42 17.70 -9.29
C VAL A 226 -14.50 19.15 -8.86
N GLY A 227 -15.19 19.99 -9.61
CA GLY A 227 -15.39 21.41 -9.33
C GLY A 227 -14.26 22.31 -9.81
N GLU A 228 -14.58 23.61 -9.97
CA GLU A 228 -13.67 24.60 -10.54
C GLU A 228 -12.41 24.83 -9.72
N SER A 229 -12.47 24.68 -8.39
CA SER A 229 -11.30 24.87 -7.51
C SER A 229 -10.14 23.94 -7.83
N ILE A 230 -10.43 22.78 -8.40
CA ILE A 230 -9.43 21.77 -8.77
C ILE A 230 -9.15 21.82 -10.29
N THR A 231 -10.18 21.98 -11.11
CA THR A 231 -10.05 21.88 -12.57
C THR A 231 -9.39 23.11 -13.22
N VAL A 232 -9.37 24.27 -12.54
CA VAL A 232 -8.73 25.48 -13.05
C VAL A 232 -7.21 25.39 -12.87
N SER A 233 -6.47 25.60 -13.99
CA SER A 233 -5.01 25.54 -13.99
C SER A 233 -4.40 26.48 -15.04
N ASP A 234 -3.24 27.06 -14.70
CA ASP A 234 -2.52 27.93 -15.61
C ASP A 234 -1.72 27.21 -16.70
N ASN A 235 -1.48 25.90 -16.54
CA ASN A 235 -0.61 25.09 -17.41
C ASN A 235 -1.28 23.84 -17.98
N GLY A 236 -2.61 23.75 -17.88
CA GLY A 236 -3.41 22.60 -18.37
C GLY A 236 -3.46 21.40 -17.45
N LEU A 237 -2.70 21.38 -16.33
CA LEU A 237 -2.81 20.37 -15.28
C LEU A 237 -3.77 20.85 -14.19
N TRP A 238 -4.58 19.96 -13.64
CA TRP A 238 -5.45 20.30 -12.51
C TRP A 238 -4.67 20.63 -11.24
N GLN A 239 -5.31 21.25 -10.25
CA GLN A 239 -4.69 21.50 -8.96
C GLN A 239 -4.38 20.15 -8.27
N PRO A 240 -3.28 20.06 -7.53
CA PRO A 240 -2.90 18.82 -6.86
C PRO A 240 -3.88 18.51 -5.71
N LEU A 241 -4.19 17.22 -5.53
CA LEU A 241 -4.97 16.70 -4.40
C LEU A 241 -4.05 16.38 -3.23
N THR A 242 -3.46 17.40 -2.62
CA THR A 242 -2.44 17.23 -1.60
C THR A 242 -2.45 18.38 -0.59
N ASP A 243 -1.70 18.23 0.49
CA ASP A 243 -1.50 19.21 1.55
C ASP A 243 -0.01 19.29 1.95
N PRO A 244 0.53 20.46 2.29
CA PRO A 244 1.94 20.61 2.69
C PRO A 244 2.33 19.86 3.97
N ARG A 245 1.37 19.46 4.81
CA ARG A 245 1.61 18.61 5.99
C ARG A 245 1.95 17.18 5.63
N ILE A 246 1.58 16.72 4.42
CA ILE A 246 1.97 15.41 3.89
C ILE A 246 3.40 15.51 3.37
N ARG A 247 4.36 14.85 4.04
CA ARG A 247 5.79 15.01 3.82
C ARG A 247 6.45 13.82 3.15
N ALA A 248 5.82 12.65 3.17
CA ALA A 248 6.34 11.43 2.55
C ALA A 248 5.18 10.53 2.12
N VAL A 249 5.34 9.82 1.00
CA VAL A 249 4.27 8.98 0.43
C VAL A 249 4.79 7.61 0.02
N MET A 250 3.97 6.58 0.22
CA MET A 250 4.33 5.20 -0.10
C MET A 250 3.20 4.49 -0.86
N PRO A 251 3.08 4.70 -2.18
CA PRO A 251 2.20 3.90 -3.01
C PRO A 251 2.78 2.49 -3.21
N MET A 252 1.96 1.47 -2.99
CA MET A 252 2.31 0.07 -3.20
C MET A 252 1.40 -0.54 -4.27
N ALA A 253 1.98 -1.15 -5.31
CA ALA A 253 1.25 -1.69 -6.46
C ALA A 253 0.17 -0.71 -6.94
N GLY A 254 0.51 0.59 -6.97
CA GLY A 254 -0.43 1.68 -7.20
C GLY A 254 -0.77 1.83 -8.69
N GLU A 255 -1.90 2.45 -8.92
CA GLU A 255 -2.36 2.90 -10.23
C GLU A 255 -2.18 4.41 -10.35
N GLY A 256 -2.35 4.98 -11.54
CA GLY A 256 -2.39 6.44 -11.68
C GLY A 256 -1.73 6.98 -12.94
N TRP A 257 -0.93 6.19 -13.63
CA TRP A 257 -0.35 6.60 -14.91
C TRP A 257 -1.41 7.10 -15.90
N TRP A 258 -2.53 6.39 -15.96
CA TRP A 258 -3.67 6.70 -16.85
C TRP A 258 -4.27 8.10 -16.65
N LEU A 259 -4.16 8.68 -15.43
CA LEU A 259 -4.76 9.98 -15.10
C LEU A 259 -3.73 11.10 -15.01
N PHE A 260 -2.53 10.79 -14.51
CA PHE A 260 -1.48 11.78 -14.30
C PHE A 260 -0.56 11.96 -15.52
N GLY A 261 -0.24 10.89 -16.21
CA GLY A 261 0.72 10.91 -17.31
C GLY A 261 2.10 11.46 -16.92
N GLU A 262 2.97 11.65 -17.91
CA GLU A 262 4.33 12.16 -17.68
C GLU A 262 4.33 13.54 -17.02
N ARG A 263 3.51 14.46 -17.53
CA ARG A 263 3.49 15.86 -17.05
C ARG A 263 2.96 15.96 -15.62
N GLY A 264 1.93 15.19 -15.30
CA GLY A 264 1.33 15.16 -13.97
C GLY A 264 2.25 14.55 -12.93
N LEU A 265 2.97 13.47 -13.28
CA LEU A 265 3.96 12.84 -12.41
C LEU A 265 5.23 13.67 -12.23
N ALA A 266 5.62 14.44 -13.24
CA ALA A 266 6.73 15.40 -13.13
C ALA A 266 6.47 16.50 -12.08
N ALA A 267 5.23 16.71 -11.66
CA ALA A 267 4.85 17.66 -10.61
C ALA A 267 5.05 17.13 -9.18
N VAL A 268 5.32 15.82 -9.00
CA VAL A 268 5.58 15.21 -7.69
C VAL A 268 6.77 15.90 -7.02
N ASP A 269 6.59 16.33 -5.78
CA ASP A 269 7.55 17.15 -5.03
C ASP A 269 7.90 16.63 -3.64
N ARG A 270 7.42 15.42 -3.26
CA ARG A 270 7.65 14.79 -1.97
C ARG A 270 8.44 13.51 -2.09
N PRO A 271 9.23 13.14 -1.05
CA PRO A 271 9.84 11.83 -0.96
C PRO A 271 8.83 10.70 -1.20
N ILE A 272 9.19 9.75 -2.05
CA ILE A 272 8.31 8.67 -2.46
C ILE A 272 9.02 7.32 -2.51
N LEU A 273 8.43 6.33 -1.87
CA LEU A 273 8.84 4.93 -1.95
C LEU A 273 7.73 4.11 -2.62
N ILE A 274 8.03 3.51 -3.76
CA ILE A 274 7.13 2.58 -4.46
C ILE A 274 7.54 1.14 -4.12
N ILE A 275 6.55 0.30 -3.79
CA ILE A 275 6.71 -1.15 -3.70
C ILE A 275 5.77 -1.82 -4.69
N VAL A 276 6.29 -2.79 -5.44
CA VAL A 276 5.50 -3.56 -6.40
C VAL A 276 6.10 -4.95 -6.63
N ALA A 277 5.25 -5.93 -6.92
CA ALA A 277 5.65 -7.31 -7.25
C ALA A 277 5.95 -7.45 -8.75
N THR A 278 6.96 -8.27 -9.11
CA THR A 278 7.39 -8.38 -10.52
C THR A 278 6.43 -9.17 -11.41
N GLN A 279 5.53 -9.98 -10.82
CA GLN A 279 4.48 -10.70 -11.54
C GLN A 279 3.10 -10.05 -11.40
N ASP A 280 3.04 -8.84 -10.80
CA ASP A 280 1.86 -8.02 -10.75
C ASP A 280 1.54 -7.46 -12.14
N GLU A 281 0.29 -7.50 -12.56
CA GLU A 281 -0.18 -6.87 -13.80
C GLU A 281 0.09 -5.36 -13.84
N LEU A 282 0.16 -4.71 -12.68
CA LEU A 282 0.49 -3.29 -12.54
C LEU A 282 2.00 -3.00 -12.50
N TYR A 283 2.86 -4.03 -12.57
CA TYR A 283 4.31 -3.82 -12.53
C TYR A 283 4.82 -2.87 -13.62
N PRO A 284 4.42 -3.01 -14.90
CA PRO A 284 4.85 -2.08 -15.95
C PRO A 284 4.40 -0.63 -15.68
N GLU A 285 3.19 -0.44 -15.16
CA GLU A 285 2.66 0.88 -14.80
C GLU A 285 3.47 1.50 -13.65
N ASN A 286 3.78 0.75 -12.59
CA ASN A 286 4.56 1.26 -11.46
C ASN A 286 5.99 1.63 -11.85
N VAL A 287 6.63 0.88 -12.76
CA VAL A 287 7.93 1.24 -13.33
C VAL A 287 7.82 2.56 -14.11
N LEU A 288 6.80 2.70 -14.92
CA LEU A 288 6.57 3.91 -15.72
C LEU A 288 6.29 5.13 -14.83
N ILE A 289 5.46 4.97 -13.79
CA ILE A 289 5.25 6.00 -12.77
C ILE A 289 6.59 6.41 -12.17
N PHE A 290 7.39 5.46 -11.68
CA PHE A 290 8.69 5.73 -11.06
C PHE A 290 9.65 6.50 -11.98
N GLU A 291 9.73 6.10 -13.24
CA GLU A 291 10.61 6.73 -14.23
C GLU A 291 10.27 8.22 -14.44
N HIS A 292 8.98 8.61 -14.31
CA HIS A 292 8.50 9.97 -14.60
C HIS A 292 8.26 10.87 -13.37
N LEU A 293 8.49 10.35 -12.14
CA LEU A 293 8.41 11.20 -10.94
C LEU A 293 9.42 12.33 -10.99
N GLY A 294 8.95 13.57 -10.76
CA GLY A 294 9.79 14.78 -10.80
C GLY A 294 10.71 14.96 -9.60
N VAL A 295 10.44 14.29 -8.49
CA VAL A 295 11.24 14.36 -7.27
C VAL A 295 12.53 13.55 -7.40
N ALA A 296 13.63 14.04 -6.80
CA ALA A 296 14.90 13.32 -6.76
C ALA A 296 14.92 12.22 -5.67
N ASP A 297 14.23 12.48 -4.55
CA ASP A 297 14.10 11.53 -3.43
C ASP A 297 12.99 10.53 -3.73
N LYS A 298 13.31 9.55 -4.58
CA LYS A 298 12.40 8.50 -5.03
C LYS A 298 13.08 7.14 -5.03
N SER A 299 12.34 6.13 -4.59
CA SER A 299 12.81 4.75 -4.56
C SER A 299 11.74 3.81 -5.10
N LEU A 300 12.18 2.75 -5.75
CA LEU A 300 11.34 1.63 -6.18
C LEU A 300 11.96 0.34 -5.64
N ILE A 301 11.16 -0.48 -4.96
CA ILE A 301 11.56 -1.81 -4.51
C ILE A 301 10.64 -2.84 -5.17
N SER A 302 11.25 -3.73 -5.95
CA SER A 302 10.55 -4.81 -6.65
C SER A 302 10.64 -6.11 -5.85
N PHE A 303 9.51 -6.72 -5.52
CA PHE A 303 9.41 -8.04 -4.91
C PHE A 303 9.41 -9.10 -6.02
N ILE A 304 10.52 -9.84 -6.16
CA ILE A 304 10.76 -10.75 -7.28
C ILE A 304 9.90 -12.01 -7.13
N GLY A 305 9.17 -12.37 -8.19
CA GLY A 305 8.36 -13.58 -8.24
C GLY A 305 7.03 -13.51 -7.50
N GLN A 306 6.73 -12.40 -6.81
CA GLN A 306 5.44 -12.13 -6.19
C GLN A 306 4.46 -11.52 -7.20
N ASP A 307 3.17 -11.61 -6.93
CA ASP A 307 2.08 -11.03 -7.71
C ASP A 307 1.26 -10.01 -6.90
N HIS A 308 0.17 -9.50 -7.46
CA HIS A 308 -0.71 -8.52 -6.81
C HIS A 308 -1.31 -9.00 -5.49
N MET A 309 -1.37 -10.33 -5.26
CA MET A 309 -1.98 -10.90 -4.07
C MET A 309 -1.01 -11.00 -2.88
N MET A 310 0.27 -10.54 -3.02
CA MET A 310 1.25 -10.55 -1.93
C MET A 310 0.79 -9.80 -0.68
N ILE A 311 -0.18 -8.90 -0.81
CA ILE A 311 -0.80 -8.16 0.31
C ILE A 311 -1.56 -9.06 1.29
N TYR A 312 -1.92 -10.28 0.88
CA TYR A 312 -2.62 -11.26 1.71
C TYR A 312 -1.68 -12.32 2.31
N ASP A 313 -0.38 -12.24 2.00
CA ASP A 313 0.64 -13.09 2.59
C ASP A 313 1.27 -12.37 3.80
N GLU A 314 1.13 -12.95 4.99
CA GLU A 314 1.61 -12.34 6.25
C GLU A 314 3.12 -12.09 6.24
N GLU A 315 3.92 -12.96 5.62
CA GLU A 315 5.36 -12.77 5.51
C GLU A 315 5.68 -11.59 4.57
N MET A 316 5.00 -11.50 3.43
CA MET A 316 5.18 -10.38 2.50
C MET A 316 4.71 -9.07 3.11
N VAL A 317 3.60 -9.05 3.85
CA VAL A 317 3.14 -7.87 4.60
C VAL A 317 4.19 -7.44 5.62
N ALA A 318 4.76 -8.34 6.41
CA ALA A 318 5.81 -8.00 7.37
C ALA A 318 7.07 -7.42 6.69
N ARG A 319 7.43 -7.94 5.51
CA ARG A 319 8.56 -7.43 4.72
C ARG A 319 8.27 -6.06 4.10
N MET A 320 7.06 -5.82 3.60
CA MET A 320 6.64 -4.48 3.14
C MET A 320 6.59 -3.50 4.31
N ALA A 321 6.09 -3.92 5.46
CA ALA A 321 6.03 -3.11 6.68
C ALA A 321 7.42 -2.69 7.16
N HIS A 322 8.45 -3.53 7.02
CA HIS A 322 9.83 -3.14 7.28
C HIS A 322 10.23 -1.87 6.51
N PHE A 323 9.96 -1.84 5.20
CA PHE A 323 10.27 -0.68 4.37
C PHE A 323 9.42 0.54 4.73
N ALA A 324 8.15 0.33 5.07
CA ALA A 324 7.27 1.40 5.53
C ALA A 324 7.79 2.02 6.85
N VAL A 325 8.15 1.19 7.84
CA VAL A 325 8.73 1.65 9.10
C VAL A 325 10.04 2.40 8.85
N ALA A 326 10.95 1.87 8.04
CA ALA A 326 12.22 2.52 7.74
C ALA A 326 12.02 3.88 7.06
N PHE A 327 11.22 3.92 6.01
CA PHE A 327 10.97 5.11 5.19
C PHE A 327 10.29 6.22 5.99
N PHE A 328 9.17 5.91 6.65
CA PHE A 328 8.46 6.93 7.42
C PHE A 328 9.22 7.35 8.68
N SER A 329 9.96 6.46 9.34
CA SER A 329 10.80 6.86 10.47
C SER A 329 11.92 7.81 10.05
N TYR A 330 12.52 7.59 8.89
CA TYR A 330 13.52 8.51 8.35
C TYR A 330 12.91 9.89 8.05
N HIS A 331 11.79 9.94 7.31
CA HIS A 331 11.23 11.21 6.84
C HIS A 331 10.39 11.96 7.89
N LEU A 332 9.71 11.24 8.81
CA LEU A 332 8.77 11.86 9.75
C LEU A 332 9.29 11.87 11.19
N GLN A 333 10.15 10.92 11.59
CA GLN A 333 10.72 10.88 12.94
C GLN A 333 12.18 11.37 13.00
N GLY A 334 12.79 11.71 11.84
CA GLY A 334 14.18 12.14 11.75
C GLY A 334 15.21 11.05 12.10
N ARG A 335 14.85 9.77 11.92
CA ARG A 335 15.69 8.61 12.20
C ARG A 335 16.65 8.35 11.03
N GLU A 336 17.70 9.17 10.94
CA GLU A 336 18.72 9.06 9.88
C GLU A 336 19.40 7.68 9.85
N ASP A 337 19.49 6.99 10.98
CA ASP A 337 20.04 5.64 11.10
C ASP A 337 19.23 4.59 10.34
N LEU A 338 17.97 4.87 10.02
CA LEU A 338 17.09 3.93 9.32
C LEU A 338 17.12 4.08 7.78
N ALA A 339 17.72 5.13 7.24
CA ALA A 339 17.89 5.33 5.80
C ALA A 339 18.58 4.13 5.10
N GLN A 340 19.51 3.48 5.81
CA GLN A 340 20.21 2.31 5.29
C GLN A 340 19.27 1.17 4.89
N TYR A 341 18.11 1.02 5.52
CA TYR A 341 17.20 -0.12 5.35
C TYR A 341 16.29 -0.04 4.12
N PHE A 342 16.23 1.13 3.44
CA PHE A 342 15.58 1.28 2.15
C PHE A 342 16.55 1.85 1.11
N SER A 343 17.74 1.27 1.03
CA SER A 343 18.83 1.61 0.12
C SER A 343 19.12 0.48 -0.86
N GLU A 344 19.75 0.81 -1.99
CA GLU A 344 20.19 -0.20 -2.98
C GLU A 344 21.15 -1.22 -2.34
N GLU A 345 22.08 -0.76 -1.49
CA GLU A 345 23.03 -1.64 -0.80
C GLU A 345 22.33 -2.66 0.10
N PHE A 346 21.29 -2.23 0.83
CA PHE A 346 20.52 -3.13 1.69
C PHE A 346 19.68 -4.12 0.87
N VAL A 347 18.91 -3.62 -0.09
CA VAL A 347 18.00 -4.43 -0.91
C VAL A 347 18.76 -5.50 -1.70
N SER A 348 19.97 -5.17 -2.21
CA SER A 348 20.83 -6.09 -2.96
C SER A 348 21.32 -7.30 -2.15
N GLN A 349 21.18 -7.30 -0.82
CA GLN A 349 21.54 -8.45 0.02
C GLN A 349 20.48 -9.56 -0.01
N TYR A 350 19.31 -9.31 -0.62
CA TYR A 350 18.18 -10.23 -0.70
C TYR A 350 17.93 -10.62 -2.15
N THR A 351 17.96 -11.92 -2.44
CA THR A 351 17.83 -12.44 -3.82
C THR A 351 16.42 -12.35 -4.38
N ASP A 352 15.42 -12.17 -3.52
CA ASP A 352 14.01 -12.04 -3.81
C ASP A 352 13.54 -10.58 -3.87
N LEU A 353 14.47 -9.63 -3.78
CA LEU A 353 14.22 -8.19 -3.92
C LEU A 353 15.10 -7.58 -5.01
N ALA A 354 14.63 -6.50 -5.63
CA ALA A 354 15.44 -5.66 -6.50
C ALA A 354 15.22 -4.18 -6.20
N TRP A 355 16.32 -3.42 -6.29
CA TRP A 355 16.28 -1.96 -6.24
C TRP A 355 16.01 -1.42 -7.64
N GLY A 356 14.96 -0.59 -7.76
CA GLY A 356 14.52 -0.10 -9.05
C GLY A 356 13.81 -1.17 -9.88
N LYS A 357 13.81 -0.97 -11.20
CA LYS A 357 13.22 -1.89 -12.17
C LYS A 357 13.98 -3.22 -12.18
N TYR A 358 13.26 -4.31 -11.95
CA TYR A 358 13.81 -5.65 -12.12
C TYR A 358 13.96 -6.01 -13.61
N ILE A 359 15.13 -6.48 -13.97
CA ILE A 359 15.42 -7.02 -15.30
C ILE A 359 15.83 -8.48 -15.11
N GLU A 360 15.02 -9.39 -15.62
CA GLU A 360 15.35 -10.81 -15.62
C GLU A 360 16.66 -11.04 -16.40
N LYS A 361 17.60 -11.76 -15.79
CA LYS A 361 18.94 -12.00 -16.33
C LYS A 361 18.99 -13.23 -17.22
#